data_00e5f945515494037da7ff0ec8b2e71c
#
_entry.id   00e5f945515494037da7ff0ec8b2e71c
#
_cell.length_a   1.000
_cell.length_b   1.000
_cell.length_c   1.000
_cell.angle_alpha   90.00
_cell.angle_beta   90.00
_cell.angle_gamma   90.00
#
_symmetry.space_group_name_H-M   'P 1'
#
loop_
_entity.id
_entity.type
_entity.pdbx_description
1 polymer ?
#
loop_
_entity_poly.entity_id
_entity_poly.type
_entity_poly.pdbx_seq_one_letter_code
_entity_poly.pdbx_strand_id
1 'polypeptide(L)'
;IGLGNMAKAIIGGILKNELVKPENIIGSSATQETMQAAADRFGICTERSNKEVARKADLLVLAVKPGILPVVIEEIRDVVDDRKLVLSVAAGKTTKWLSAQFEHPVKIIRCMPNTPALVQEGCSAVCRSSAVSEEELNEVLQIVSSFGLAEVVNESLMDTVGAVSGASPAYAFMFMEALADAGVKGGMPRKQAYRFAAQTLLGSAKLLLETGKHPGELKDMVCSPGGTTIEGLEAMEKDGFR
;
A
#
# COMPACT_ATOMS: atom_id res chain seq x y z
N ILE A 1 2.50 15.05 -3.53
CA ILE A 1 3.59 15.64 -2.72
C ILE A 1 4.32 14.53 -2.00
N GLY A 2 5.67 14.47 -2.19
CA GLY A 2 6.51 13.36 -1.76
C GLY A 2 6.65 12.29 -2.84
N LEU A 3 7.88 12.05 -3.33
CA LEU A 3 8.21 11.06 -4.37
C LEU A 3 8.98 9.86 -3.80
N GLY A 4 8.58 9.41 -2.60
CA GLY A 4 9.11 8.22 -1.94
C GLY A 4 8.59 6.91 -2.54
N ASN A 5 8.87 5.78 -1.89
CA ASN A 5 8.50 4.45 -2.39
C ASN A 5 6.99 4.30 -2.65
N MET A 6 6.15 4.81 -1.74
CA MET A 6 4.70 4.70 -1.92
C MET A 6 4.20 5.55 -3.10
N ALA A 7 4.69 6.78 -3.26
CA ALA A 7 4.38 7.60 -4.43
C ALA A 7 4.81 6.91 -5.74
N LYS A 8 5.99 6.27 -5.75
CA LYS A 8 6.47 5.50 -6.92
C LYS A 8 5.57 4.30 -7.23
N ALA A 9 5.03 3.63 -6.22
CA ALA A 9 4.06 2.54 -6.41
C ALA A 9 2.76 3.05 -7.02
N ILE A 10 2.22 4.15 -6.49
CA ILE A 10 0.99 4.80 -7.00
C ILE A 10 1.18 5.26 -8.44
N ILE A 11 2.23 6.01 -8.73
CA ILE A 11 2.53 6.49 -10.08
C ILE A 11 2.71 5.31 -11.05
N GLY A 12 3.47 4.29 -10.64
CA GLY A 12 3.69 3.09 -11.45
C GLY A 12 2.39 2.34 -11.75
N GLY A 13 1.48 2.23 -10.78
CA GLY A 13 0.15 1.63 -10.96
C GLY A 13 -0.71 2.42 -11.94
N ILE A 14 -0.79 3.75 -11.75
CA ILE A 14 -1.54 4.67 -12.61
C ILE A 14 -1.08 4.55 -14.07
N LEU A 15 0.23 4.64 -14.31
CA LEU A 15 0.79 4.63 -15.66
C LEU A 15 0.67 3.26 -16.33
N LYS A 16 0.89 2.17 -15.59
CA LYS A 16 0.77 0.80 -16.14
C LYS A 16 -0.67 0.46 -16.57
N ASN A 17 -1.66 1.02 -15.87
CA ASN A 17 -3.07 0.83 -16.19
C ASN A 17 -3.64 1.96 -17.07
N GLU A 18 -2.79 2.87 -17.56
CA GLU A 18 -3.15 3.96 -18.47
C GLU A 18 -4.29 4.87 -17.94
N LEU A 19 -4.42 4.97 -16.61
CA LEU A 19 -5.49 5.76 -15.98
C LEU A 19 -5.30 7.27 -16.20
N VAL A 20 -4.04 7.72 -16.17
CA VAL A 20 -3.67 9.13 -16.37
C VAL A 20 -2.38 9.18 -17.19
N LYS A 21 -2.29 10.09 -18.13
CA LYS A 21 -1.07 10.31 -18.91
C LYS A 21 0.04 10.92 -18.06
N PRO A 22 1.34 10.60 -18.32
CA PRO A 22 2.45 11.12 -17.53
C PRO A 22 2.50 12.65 -17.41
N GLU A 23 2.16 13.37 -18.48
CA GLU A 23 2.12 14.83 -18.51
C GLU A 23 1.06 15.47 -17.58
N ASN A 24 0.07 14.68 -17.16
CA ASN A 24 -0.96 15.09 -16.20
C ASN A 24 -0.62 14.71 -14.76
N ILE A 25 0.57 14.17 -14.52
CA ILE A 25 1.07 13.86 -13.18
C ILE A 25 2.19 14.84 -12.84
N ILE A 26 2.02 15.56 -11.74
CA ILE A 26 3.03 16.47 -11.22
C ILE A 26 3.45 16.07 -9.82
N GLY A 27 4.75 15.99 -9.55
CA GLY A 27 5.28 15.59 -8.26
C GLY A 27 6.29 16.57 -7.68
N SER A 28 6.36 16.64 -6.35
CA SER A 28 7.38 17.38 -5.61
C SER A 28 8.14 16.51 -4.61
N SER A 29 9.37 16.87 -4.34
CA SER A 29 10.20 16.23 -3.31
C SER A 29 11.20 17.24 -2.74
N ALA A 30 11.72 16.93 -1.53
CA ALA A 30 12.70 17.78 -0.86
C ALA A 30 14.04 17.88 -1.61
N THR A 31 14.40 16.88 -2.44
CA THR A 31 15.67 16.86 -3.18
C THR A 31 15.47 16.85 -4.69
N GLN A 32 16.32 17.58 -5.40
CA GLN A 32 16.34 17.62 -6.86
C GLN A 32 16.62 16.23 -7.47
N GLU A 33 17.49 15.47 -6.84
CA GLU A 33 17.83 14.11 -7.26
C GLU A 33 16.60 13.19 -7.30
N THR A 34 15.77 13.22 -6.26
CA THR A 34 14.53 12.41 -6.20
C THR A 34 13.53 12.84 -7.28
N MET A 35 13.41 14.15 -7.55
CA MET A 35 12.54 14.68 -8.58
C MET A 35 13.03 14.25 -9.97
N GLN A 36 14.33 14.40 -10.25
CA GLN A 36 14.91 13.98 -11.52
C GLN A 36 14.74 12.48 -11.77
N ALA A 37 15.04 11.66 -10.76
CA ALA A 37 14.86 10.20 -10.86
C ALA A 37 13.41 9.80 -11.12
N ALA A 38 12.44 10.54 -10.59
CA ALA A 38 11.01 10.29 -10.86
C ALA A 38 10.63 10.73 -12.28
N ALA A 39 11.10 11.89 -12.75
CA ALA A 39 10.89 12.37 -14.10
C ALA A 39 11.50 11.40 -15.13
N ASP A 40 12.74 10.97 -14.93
CA ASP A 40 13.44 10.04 -15.83
C ASP A 40 12.76 8.68 -15.90
N ARG A 41 12.26 8.18 -14.75
CA ARG A 41 11.64 6.87 -14.66
C ARG A 41 10.22 6.82 -15.19
N PHE A 42 9.43 7.86 -14.94
CA PHE A 42 7.99 7.85 -15.16
C PHE A 42 7.51 8.84 -16.22
N GLY A 43 8.36 9.74 -16.69
CA GLY A 43 8.00 10.79 -17.66
C GLY A 43 7.07 11.87 -17.10
N ILE A 44 6.93 11.97 -15.77
CA ILE A 44 6.04 12.91 -15.09
C ILE A 44 6.65 14.31 -15.00
N CYS A 45 5.79 15.32 -14.81
CA CYS A 45 6.23 16.66 -14.46
C CYS A 45 6.72 16.70 -13.01
N THR A 46 7.73 17.54 -12.74
CA THR A 46 8.20 17.79 -11.37
C THR A 46 8.25 19.28 -11.07
N GLU A 47 7.96 19.63 -9.81
CA GLU A 47 7.92 21.01 -9.33
C GLU A 47 8.52 21.05 -7.91
N ARG A 48 9.34 22.06 -7.63
CA ARG A 48 9.99 22.15 -6.33
C ARG A 48 9.06 22.65 -5.21
N SER A 49 8.11 23.49 -5.58
CA SER A 49 7.15 24.07 -4.65
C SER A 49 5.94 23.17 -4.44
N ASN A 50 5.73 22.69 -3.21
CA ASN A 50 4.52 21.95 -2.83
C ASN A 50 3.26 22.78 -3.12
N LYS A 51 3.33 24.09 -2.93
CA LYS A 51 2.23 25.02 -3.18
C LYS A 51 1.84 25.08 -4.65
N GLU A 52 2.83 25.09 -5.56
CA GLU A 52 2.55 25.06 -7.00
C GLU A 52 1.96 23.70 -7.45
N VAL A 53 2.45 22.59 -6.88
CA VAL A 53 1.82 21.27 -7.09
C VAL A 53 0.36 21.30 -6.64
N ALA A 54 0.09 21.78 -5.43
CA ALA A 54 -1.25 21.85 -4.88
C ALA A 54 -2.20 22.76 -5.67
N ARG A 55 -1.70 23.86 -6.26
CA ARG A 55 -2.51 24.73 -7.13
C ARG A 55 -2.95 24.05 -8.42
N LYS A 56 -2.07 23.25 -9.03
CA LYS A 56 -2.29 22.61 -10.33
C LYS A 56 -3.09 21.30 -10.23
N ALA A 57 -3.06 20.64 -9.07
CA ALA A 57 -3.69 19.34 -8.90
C ALA A 57 -5.19 19.44 -8.57
N ASP A 58 -6.00 18.59 -9.19
CA ASP A 58 -7.40 18.33 -8.80
C ASP A 58 -7.45 17.27 -7.70
N LEU A 59 -6.67 16.19 -7.86
CA LEU A 59 -6.42 15.18 -6.83
C LEU A 59 -5.02 15.36 -6.26
N LEU A 60 -4.93 15.72 -4.99
CA LEU A 60 -3.68 15.95 -4.27
C LEU A 60 -3.31 14.75 -3.41
N VAL A 61 -2.25 14.03 -3.79
CA VAL A 61 -1.75 12.87 -3.04
C VAL A 61 -0.67 13.31 -2.05
N LEU A 62 -0.93 13.14 -0.75
CA LEU A 62 0.04 13.40 0.31
C LEU A 62 0.78 12.10 0.67
N ALA A 63 1.97 11.91 0.09
CA ALA A 63 2.79 10.71 0.20
C ALA A 63 4.10 10.94 0.97
N VAL A 64 4.08 11.86 1.93
CA VAL A 64 5.19 12.15 2.85
C VAL A 64 5.04 11.35 4.14
N LYS A 65 6.13 11.24 4.90
CA LYS A 65 6.09 10.61 6.24
C LYS A 65 5.14 11.37 7.18
N PRO A 66 4.44 10.67 8.10
CA PRO A 66 3.47 11.30 9.00
C PRO A 66 3.98 12.49 9.82
N GLY A 67 5.27 12.49 10.18
CA GLY A 67 5.89 13.60 10.91
C GLY A 67 6.15 14.86 10.07
N ILE A 68 6.14 14.72 8.72
CA ILE A 68 6.36 15.86 7.81
C ILE A 68 5.03 16.48 7.37
N LEU A 69 3.92 15.75 7.50
CA LEU A 69 2.60 16.21 7.07
C LEU A 69 2.20 17.60 7.58
N PRO A 70 2.38 17.95 8.89
CA PRO A 70 1.98 19.28 9.39
C PRO A 70 2.63 20.41 8.61
N VAL A 71 3.94 20.30 8.37
CA VAL A 71 4.71 21.32 7.63
C VAL A 71 4.22 21.43 6.18
N VAL A 72 4.01 20.28 5.51
CA VAL A 72 3.51 20.26 4.13
C VAL A 72 2.11 20.85 4.04
N ILE A 73 1.21 20.51 4.96
CA ILE A 73 -0.16 21.04 4.96
C ILE A 73 -0.15 22.55 5.21
N GLU A 74 0.69 23.04 6.12
CA GLU A 74 0.83 24.47 6.35
C GLU A 74 1.29 25.25 5.11
N GLU A 75 2.21 24.67 4.31
CA GLU A 75 2.68 25.28 3.06
C GLU A 75 1.57 25.40 1.99
N ILE A 76 0.60 24.47 1.98
CA ILE A 76 -0.38 24.35 0.88
C ILE A 76 -1.80 24.74 1.26
N ARG A 77 -2.13 24.89 2.55
CA ARG A 77 -3.50 25.04 3.06
C ARG A 77 -4.26 26.21 2.44
N ASP A 78 -3.58 27.31 2.09
CA ASP A 78 -4.19 28.50 1.49
C ASP A 78 -4.52 28.35 -0.01
N VAL A 79 -4.10 27.26 -0.66
CA VAL A 79 -4.36 26.96 -2.07
C VAL A 79 -5.14 25.68 -2.31
N VAL A 80 -5.44 24.93 -1.24
CA VAL A 80 -6.29 23.74 -1.27
C VAL A 80 -7.69 24.15 -0.83
N ASP A 81 -8.65 24.19 -1.71
CA ASP A 81 -10.04 24.54 -1.45
C ASP A 81 -10.98 23.31 -1.49
N ASP A 82 -12.30 23.52 -1.37
CA ASP A 82 -13.34 22.48 -1.37
C ASP A 82 -13.57 21.79 -2.71
N ARG A 83 -12.95 22.30 -3.80
CA ARG A 83 -12.97 21.67 -5.12
C ARG A 83 -11.91 20.58 -5.26
N LYS A 84 -10.87 20.63 -4.44
CA LYS A 84 -9.75 19.69 -4.50
C LYS A 84 -10.00 18.47 -3.61
N LEU A 85 -9.61 17.31 -4.13
CA LEU A 85 -9.66 16.06 -3.39
C LEU A 85 -8.28 15.72 -2.83
N VAL A 86 -8.20 15.50 -1.53
CA VAL A 86 -6.94 15.17 -0.83
C VAL A 86 -6.91 13.69 -0.49
N LEU A 87 -5.97 12.95 -1.06
CA LEU A 87 -5.67 11.56 -0.74
C LEU A 87 -4.43 11.49 0.15
N SER A 88 -4.59 11.09 1.40
CA SER A 88 -3.46 10.89 2.32
C SER A 88 -3.11 9.41 2.45
N VAL A 89 -1.85 9.05 2.23
CA VAL A 89 -1.31 7.70 2.46
C VAL A 89 -0.47 7.62 3.74
N ALA A 90 -0.56 8.61 4.60
CA ALA A 90 0.19 8.66 5.85
C ALA A 90 -0.47 7.83 6.95
N ALA A 91 0.27 6.90 7.55
CA ALA A 91 -0.20 6.08 8.65
C ALA A 91 -0.52 6.92 9.91
N GLY A 92 -1.53 6.48 10.67
CA GLY A 92 -1.86 7.04 12.00
C GLY A 92 -2.44 8.46 12.01
N LYS A 93 -2.86 9.00 10.85
CA LYS A 93 -3.50 10.33 10.75
C LYS A 93 -4.95 10.19 10.31
N THR A 94 -5.89 10.53 11.20
CA THR A 94 -7.33 10.43 10.92
C THR A 94 -7.80 11.52 9.96
N THR A 95 -8.96 11.30 9.29
CA THR A 95 -9.62 12.33 8.47
C THR A 95 -9.92 13.59 9.28
N LYS A 96 -10.35 13.42 10.52
CA LYS A 96 -10.60 14.54 11.47
C LYS A 96 -9.30 15.31 11.76
N TRP A 97 -8.19 14.60 12.01
CA TRP A 97 -6.92 15.25 12.26
C TRP A 97 -6.44 16.02 11.02
N LEU A 98 -6.52 15.40 9.83
CA LEU A 98 -6.16 16.04 8.56
C LEU A 98 -6.98 17.30 8.31
N SER A 99 -8.33 17.23 8.44
CA SER A 99 -9.19 18.39 8.29
C SER A 99 -8.82 19.54 9.23
N ALA A 100 -8.49 19.23 10.49
CA ALA A 100 -8.08 20.24 11.45
C ALA A 100 -6.78 20.97 11.06
N GLN A 101 -5.86 20.32 10.32
CA GLN A 101 -4.64 20.96 9.86
C GLN A 101 -4.87 21.97 8.72
N PHE A 102 -5.91 21.79 7.91
CA PHE A 102 -6.25 22.73 6.84
C PHE A 102 -6.97 24.00 7.33
N GLU A 103 -7.54 23.96 8.55
CA GLU A 103 -8.27 25.08 9.17
C GLU A 103 -9.54 25.53 8.41
N HIS A 104 -9.93 24.83 7.36
CA HIS A 104 -11.16 25.04 6.58
C HIS A 104 -11.66 23.70 6.01
N PRO A 105 -12.90 23.63 5.51
CA PRO A 105 -13.44 22.40 4.94
C PRO A 105 -12.63 21.92 3.73
N VAL A 106 -12.25 20.64 3.74
CA VAL A 106 -11.55 19.96 2.63
C VAL A 106 -12.12 18.55 2.46
N LYS A 107 -12.08 18.06 1.22
CA LYS A 107 -12.47 16.69 0.89
C LYS A 107 -11.27 15.76 1.12
N ILE A 108 -11.37 14.84 2.07
CA ILE A 108 -10.27 13.97 2.47
C ILE A 108 -10.63 12.52 2.29
N ILE A 109 -9.77 11.81 1.57
CA ILE A 109 -9.71 10.34 1.54
C ILE A 109 -8.41 9.92 2.22
N ARG A 110 -8.52 8.97 3.12
CA ARG A 110 -7.39 8.32 3.77
C ARG A 110 -7.21 6.95 3.16
N CYS A 111 -5.99 6.62 2.77
CA CYS A 111 -5.62 5.31 2.26
C CYS A 111 -4.48 4.74 3.12
N MET A 112 -4.57 3.46 3.45
CA MET A 112 -3.55 2.71 4.16
C MET A 112 -3.05 1.58 3.26
N PRO A 113 -2.09 1.86 2.35
CA PRO A 113 -1.47 0.86 1.49
C PRO A 113 -0.35 0.12 2.22
N ASN A 114 0.17 -0.92 1.58
CA ASN A 114 1.35 -1.65 2.06
C ASN A 114 2.46 -1.74 1.00
N THR A 115 3.64 -2.22 1.39
CA THR A 115 4.84 -2.26 0.55
C THR A 115 4.70 -3.07 -0.75
N PRO A 116 3.95 -4.20 -0.82
CA PRO A 116 3.75 -4.94 -2.07
C PRO A 116 3.10 -4.13 -3.21
N ALA A 117 2.53 -2.97 -2.93
CA ALA A 117 2.10 -2.00 -3.95
C ALA A 117 3.20 -1.65 -4.97
N LEU A 118 4.49 -1.76 -4.59
CA LEU A 118 5.64 -1.56 -5.49
C LEU A 118 5.68 -2.53 -6.69
N VAL A 119 5.02 -3.67 -6.55
CA VAL A 119 4.87 -4.70 -7.59
C VAL A 119 3.42 -4.89 -8.03
N GLN A 120 2.54 -3.94 -7.71
CA GLN A 120 1.09 -3.91 -7.96
C GLN A 120 0.31 -5.05 -7.27
N GLU A 121 0.85 -5.59 -6.19
CA GLU A 121 0.21 -6.59 -5.34
C GLU A 121 -0.01 -6.03 -3.92
N GLY A 122 -0.33 -4.73 -3.84
CA GLY A 122 -0.64 -4.06 -2.59
C GLY A 122 -1.99 -4.49 -2.01
N CYS A 123 -2.17 -4.22 -0.72
CA CYS A 123 -3.46 -4.28 -0.05
C CYS A 123 -3.70 -2.93 0.62
N SER A 124 -4.77 -2.25 0.25
CA SER A 124 -5.05 -0.88 0.66
C SER A 124 -6.44 -0.78 1.28
N ALA A 125 -6.52 -0.28 2.51
CA ALA A 125 -7.78 0.17 3.07
C ALA A 125 -8.02 1.64 2.72
N VAL A 126 -9.27 1.99 2.41
CA VAL A 126 -9.68 3.34 2.05
C VAL A 126 -10.85 3.76 2.93
N CYS A 127 -10.80 4.99 3.46
CA CYS A 127 -11.96 5.64 4.06
C CYS A 127 -12.01 7.11 3.68
N ARG A 128 -13.19 7.71 3.78
CA ARG A 128 -13.42 9.11 3.37
C ARG A 128 -14.02 9.96 4.49
N SER A 129 -13.81 11.26 4.41
CA SER A 129 -14.61 12.24 5.17
C SER A 129 -16.00 12.38 4.56
N SER A 130 -16.95 12.91 5.33
CA SER A 130 -18.33 13.12 4.89
C SER A 130 -18.49 14.13 3.75
N ALA A 131 -17.46 14.94 3.48
CA ALA A 131 -17.44 15.92 2.40
C ALA A 131 -17.16 15.29 1.00
N VAL A 132 -16.70 14.04 0.95
CA VAL A 132 -16.36 13.33 -0.29
C VAL A 132 -17.59 12.60 -0.82
N SER A 133 -17.93 12.81 -2.09
CA SER A 133 -19.04 12.10 -2.75
C SER A 133 -18.71 10.64 -3.07
N GLU A 134 -19.72 9.84 -3.47
CA GLU A 134 -19.50 8.46 -3.92
C GLU A 134 -18.71 8.42 -5.23
N GLU A 135 -18.97 9.36 -6.14
CA GLU A 135 -18.28 9.48 -7.43
C GLU A 135 -16.78 9.75 -7.21
N GLU A 136 -16.46 10.72 -6.35
CA GLU A 136 -15.06 11.05 -6.01
C GLU A 136 -14.34 9.88 -5.32
N LEU A 137 -15.04 9.15 -4.43
CA LEU A 137 -14.50 7.94 -3.83
C LEU A 137 -14.19 6.88 -4.90
N ASN A 138 -15.12 6.65 -5.84
CA ASN A 138 -14.94 5.67 -6.90
C ASN A 138 -13.78 6.01 -7.84
N GLU A 139 -13.56 7.29 -8.16
CA GLU A 139 -12.39 7.75 -8.92
C GLU A 139 -11.08 7.41 -8.19
N VAL A 140 -11.02 7.67 -6.89
CA VAL A 140 -9.83 7.33 -6.09
C VAL A 140 -9.66 5.81 -5.96
N LEU A 141 -10.75 5.04 -5.83
CA LEU A 141 -10.68 3.58 -5.79
C LEU A 141 -10.11 2.99 -7.07
N GLN A 142 -10.39 3.55 -8.26
CA GLN A 142 -9.74 3.14 -9.50
C GLN A 142 -8.22 3.33 -9.44
N ILE A 143 -7.78 4.48 -8.91
CA ILE A 143 -6.35 4.77 -8.73
C ILE A 143 -5.73 3.80 -7.72
N VAL A 144 -6.37 3.58 -6.57
CA VAL A 144 -5.83 2.70 -5.51
C VAL A 144 -5.81 1.24 -5.99
N SER A 145 -6.81 0.79 -6.74
CA SER A 145 -6.86 -0.55 -7.33
C SER A 145 -5.79 -0.79 -8.40
N SER A 146 -5.21 0.26 -8.96
CA SER A 146 -4.13 0.13 -9.96
C SER A 146 -2.82 -0.44 -9.40
N PHE A 147 -2.66 -0.43 -8.07
CA PHE A 147 -1.46 -0.96 -7.42
C PHE A 147 -1.76 -2.08 -6.39
N GLY A 148 -2.94 -2.71 -6.48
CA GLY A 148 -3.32 -3.87 -5.68
C GLY A 148 -4.80 -3.89 -5.30
N LEU A 149 -5.17 -4.68 -4.30
CA LEU A 149 -6.52 -4.72 -3.74
C LEU A 149 -6.83 -3.39 -3.02
N ALA A 150 -8.02 -2.85 -3.26
CA ALA A 150 -8.56 -1.69 -2.56
C ALA A 150 -9.90 -2.04 -1.90
N GLU A 151 -9.99 -1.82 -0.58
CA GLU A 151 -11.19 -2.09 0.21
C GLU A 151 -11.63 -0.84 0.95
N VAL A 152 -12.92 -0.49 0.84
CA VAL A 152 -13.51 0.60 1.64
C VAL A 152 -13.84 0.07 3.02
N VAL A 153 -13.32 0.73 4.04
CA VAL A 153 -13.54 0.34 5.43
C VAL A 153 -14.00 1.52 6.29
N ASN A 154 -14.61 1.23 7.43
CA ASN A 154 -14.84 2.26 8.46
C ASN A 154 -13.46 2.76 8.97
N GLU A 155 -13.32 4.06 9.20
CA GLU A 155 -12.05 4.64 9.66
C GLU A 155 -11.56 4.02 10.98
N SER A 156 -12.44 3.54 11.84
CA SER A 156 -12.09 2.84 13.09
C SER A 156 -11.31 1.54 12.87
N LEU A 157 -11.37 0.95 11.67
CA LEU A 157 -10.64 -0.27 11.32
C LEU A 157 -9.26 0.00 10.72
N MET A 158 -8.92 1.25 10.40
CA MET A 158 -7.66 1.58 9.71
C MET A 158 -6.41 1.14 10.46
N ASP A 159 -6.39 1.22 11.78
CA ASP A 159 -5.24 0.79 12.57
C ASP A 159 -5.16 -0.74 12.65
N THR A 160 -6.31 -1.43 12.70
CA THR A 160 -6.40 -2.89 12.59
C THR A 160 -5.90 -3.37 11.22
N VAL A 161 -6.31 -2.71 10.15
CA VAL A 161 -5.77 -2.99 8.80
C VAL A 161 -4.26 -2.76 8.75
N GLY A 162 -3.77 -1.68 9.39
CA GLY A 162 -2.34 -1.42 9.52
C GLY A 162 -1.57 -2.57 10.16
N ALA A 163 -2.15 -3.22 11.18
CA ALA A 163 -1.57 -4.41 11.81
C ALA A 163 -1.65 -5.65 10.92
N VAL A 164 -2.79 -5.88 10.23
CA VAL A 164 -3.02 -7.08 9.40
C VAL A 164 -2.29 -7.01 8.05
N SER A 165 -2.27 -5.87 7.37
CA SER A 165 -1.69 -5.76 6.03
C SER A 165 -0.47 -4.83 5.95
N GLY A 166 -0.42 -3.78 6.78
CA GLY A 166 0.67 -2.80 6.74
C GLY A 166 2.00 -3.36 7.23
N ALA A 167 1.98 -4.04 8.39
CA ALA A 167 3.16 -4.64 9.02
C ALA A 167 3.49 -6.05 8.51
N SER A 168 2.48 -6.82 8.12
CA SER A 168 2.60 -8.25 7.83
C SER A 168 3.50 -8.62 6.65
N PRO A 169 3.81 -7.76 5.66
CA PRO A 169 4.85 -8.10 4.70
C PRO A 169 6.20 -8.47 5.35
N ALA A 170 6.56 -7.82 6.48
CA ALA A 170 7.77 -8.19 7.22
C ALA A 170 7.68 -9.60 7.83
N TYR A 171 6.51 -9.97 8.34
CA TYR A 171 6.26 -11.32 8.90
C TYR A 171 6.29 -12.38 7.80
N ALA A 172 5.71 -12.09 6.64
CA ALA A 172 5.77 -12.96 5.47
C ALA A 172 7.21 -13.19 5.01
N PHE A 173 8.05 -12.14 4.95
CA PHE A 173 9.47 -12.29 4.61
C PHE A 173 10.23 -13.13 5.64
N MET A 174 9.98 -12.93 6.93
CA MET A 174 10.57 -13.74 7.99
C MET A 174 10.15 -15.22 7.88
N PHE A 175 8.89 -15.49 7.54
CA PHE A 175 8.41 -16.85 7.31
C PHE A 175 9.05 -17.47 6.06
N MET A 176 9.19 -16.72 4.95
CA MET A 176 9.90 -17.16 3.75
C MET A 176 11.37 -17.48 4.06
N GLU A 177 12.02 -16.69 4.89
CA GLU A 177 13.40 -16.89 5.32
C GLU A 177 13.54 -18.20 6.11
N ALA A 178 12.66 -18.45 7.07
CA ALA A 178 12.64 -19.70 7.85
C ALA A 178 12.42 -20.94 6.97
N LEU A 179 11.50 -20.88 6.00
CA LEU A 179 11.30 -21.95 5.02
C LEU A 179 12.54 -22.18 4.16
N ALA A 180 13.19 -21.11 3.72
CA ALA A 180 14.42 -21.20 2.92
C ALA A 180 15.58 -21.79 3.74
N ASP A 181 15.68 -21.51 5.04
CA ASP A 181 16.66 -22.09 5.94
C ASP A 181 16.48 -23.61 6.06
N ALA A 182 15.24 -24.07 6.19
CA ALA A 182 14.94 -25.50 6.15
C ALA A 182 15.34 -26.14 4.83
N GLY A 183 15.07 -25.48 3.69
CA GLY A 183 15.52 -25.94 2.38
C GLY A 183 17.05 -26.05 2.27
N VAL A 184 17.78 -25.06 2.78
CA VAL A 184 19.26 -25.10 2.79
C VAL A 184 19.79 -26.20 3.70
N LYS A 185 19.17 -26.41 4.86
CA LYS A 185 19.50 -27.54 5.73
C LYS A 185 19.30 -28.90 5.02
N GLY A 186 18.32 -28.98 4.10
CA GLY A 186 18.08 -30.14 3.23
C GLY A 186 18.99 -30.23 2.02
N GLY A 187 19.99 -29.34 1.86
CA GLY A 187 20.95 -29.33 0.74
C GLY A 187 20.56 -28.45 -0.47
N MET A 188 19.47 -27.69 -0.39
CA MET A 188 19.05 -26.80 -1.48
C MET A 188 19.93 -25.53 -1.53
N PRO A 189 20.37 -25.08 -2.71
CA PRO A 189 21.04 -23.80 -2.83
C PRO A 189 20.19 -22.63 -2.34
N ARG A 190 20.75 -21.70 -1.55
CA ARG A 190 20.04 -20.58 -0.90
C ARG A 190 19.11 -19.80 -1.86
N LYS A 191 19.61 -19.42 -3.03
CA LYS A 191 18.83 -18.66 -4.02
C LYS A 191 17.60 -19.44 -4.51
N GLN A 192 17.73 -20.74 -4.65
CA GLN A 192 16.65 -21.62 -5.04
C GLN A 192 15.63 -21.78 -3.91
N ALA A 193 16.08 -21.95 -2.67
CA ALA A 193 15.24 -22.06 -1.48
C ALA A 193 14.34 -20.82 -1.32
N TYR A 194 14.85 -19.61 -1.47
CA TYR A 194 14.03 -18.39 -1.45
C TYR A 194 12.97 -18.35 -2.54
N ARG A 195 13.29 -18.80 -3.75
CA ARG A 195 12.31 -18.83 -4.86
C ARG A 195 11.18 -19.81 -4.57
N PHE A 196 11.47 -20.99 -4.04
CA PHE A 196 10.45 -21.96 -3.64
C PHE A 196 9.57 -21.42 -2.51
N ALA A 197 10.15 -20.87 -1.46
CA ALA A 197 9.42 -20.30 -0.33
C ALA A 197 8.48 -19.16 -0.79
N ALA A 198 9.00 -18.22 -1.58
CA ALA A 198 8.22 -17.10 -2.09
C ALA A 198 7.07 -17.55 -2.98
N GLN A 199 7.32 -18.47 -3.94
CA GLN A 199 6.28 -18.96 -4.85
C GLN A 199 5.20 -19.77 -4.11
N THR A 200 5.57 -20.52 -3.08
CA THR A 200 4.62 -21.27 -2.25
C THR A 200 3.66 -20.33 -1.52
N LEU A 201 4.18 -19.26 -0.90
CA LEU A 201 3.32 -18.29 -0.21
C LEU A 201 2.44 -17.51 -1.19
N LEU A 202 2.97 -17.08 -2.33
CA LEU A 202 2.20 -16.43 -3.39
C LEU A 202 1.05 -17.33 -3.86
N GLY A 203 1.34 -18.59 -4.18
CA GLY A 203 0.34 -19.55 -4.65
C GLY A 203 -0.72 -19.84 -3.60
N SER A 204 -0.34 -19.99 -2.33
CA SER A 204 -1.27 -20.24 -1.22
C SER A 204 -2.20 -19.07 -0.98
N ALA A 205 -1.68 -17.83 -0.97
CA ALA A 205 -2.48 -16.63 -0.84
C ALA A 205 -3.45 -16.47 -2.02
N LYS A 206 -2.97 -16.69 -3.25
CA LYS A 206 -3.79 -16.63 -4.46
C LYS A 206 -4.91 -17.66 -4.44
N LEU A 207 -4.62 -18.91 -4.04
CA LEU A 207 -5.61 -19.97 -3.92
C LEU A 207 -6.72 -19.60 -2.92
N LEU A 208 -6.37 -19.00 -1.78
CA LEU A 208 -7.33 -18.51 -0.81
C LEU A 208 -8.24 -17.43 -1.39
N LEU A 209 -7.66 -16.42 -2.04
CA LEU A 209 -8.41 -15.30 -2.61
C LEU A 209 -9.35 -15.72 -3.75
N GLU A 210 -8.90 -16.62 -4.63
CA GLU A 210 -9.68 -17.09 -5.76
C GLU A 210 -10.80 -18.06 -5.38
N THR A 211 -10.57 -18.89 -4.35
CA THR A 211 -11.58 -19.91 -3.97
C THR A 211 -12.54 -19.42 -2.91
N GLY A 212 -12.16 -18.42 -2.10
CA GLY A 212 -12.92 -17.96 -0.94
C GLY A 212 -13.13 -19.03 0.14
N LYS A 213 -12.40 -20.15 0.06
CA LYS A 213 -12.49 -21.25 1.03
C LYS A 213 -11.92 -20.86 2.38
N HIS A 214 -12.41 -21.49 3.43
CA HIS A 214 -11.84 -21.29 4.77
C HIS A 214 -10.36 -21.74 4.81
N PRO A 215 -9.44 -20.97 5.42
CA PRO A 215 -8.01 -21.34 5.48
C PRO A 215 -7.75 -22.73 6.08
N GLY A 216 -8.56 -23.15 7.06
CA GLY A 216 -8.50 -24.51 7.63
C GLY A 216 -8.81 -25.60 6.61
N GLU A 217 -9.80 -25.39 5.74
CA GLU A 217 -10.13 -26.34 4.66
C GLU A 217 -8.96 -26.47 3.67
N LEU A 218 -8.36 -25.35 3.28
CA LEU A 218 -7.20 -25.36 2.38
C LEU A 218 -5.98 -26.01 3.03
N LYS A 219 -5.78 -25.81 4.33
CA LYS A 219 -4.74 -26.49 5.11
C LYS A 219 -4.96 -28.01 5.10
N ASP A 220 -6.17 -28.45 5.39
CA ASP A 220 -6.51 -29.88 5.46
C ASP A 220 -6.37 -30.56 4.09
N MET A 221 -6.66 -29.87 3.01
CA MET A 221 -6.47 -30.37 1.64
C MET A 221 -5.01 -30.74 1.34
N VAL A 222 -4.05 -30.11 1.98
CA VAL A 222 -2.60 -30.38 1.83
C VAL A 222 -2.11 -31.47 2.80
N CYS A 223 -2.88 -31.77 3.85
CA CYS A 223 -2.50 -32.74 4.90
C CYS A 223 -2.99 -34.14 4.57
N SER A 224 -2.16 -34.93 3.89
CA SER A 224 -2.44 -36.37 3.74
C SER A 224 -2.24 -37.13 5.05
N PRO A 225 -3.02 -38.21 5.31
CA PRO A 225 -2.86 -39.06 6.50
C PRO A 225 -1.43 -39.63 6.62
N GLY A 226 -0.78 -39.37 7.76
CA GLY A 226 0.60 -39.83 8.02
C GLY A 226 1.66 -39.16 7.15
N GLY A 227 1.33 -38.03 6.45
CA GLY A 227 2.25 -37.31 5.58
C GLY A 227 3.14 -36.34 6.35
N THR A 228 4.17 -35.83 5.68
CA THR A 228 5.13 -34.87 6.25
C THR A 228 4.49 -33.52 6.58
N THR A 229 3.39 -33.15 5.92
CA THR A 229 2.70 -31.87 6.17
C THR A 229 2.07 -31.83 7.55
N ILE A 230 1.39 -32.91 7.98
CA ILE A 230 0.75 -32.93 9.31
C ILE A 230 1.79 -32.96 10.44
N GLU A 231 2.92 -33.64 10.24
CA GLU A 231 4.05 -33.61 11.18
C GLU A 231 4.63 -32.21 11.34
N GLY A 232 4.82 -31.50 10.22
CA GLY A 232 5.30 -30.11 10.24
C GLY A 232 4.33 -29.16 10.94
N LEU A 233 3.01 -29.33 10.74
CA LEU A 233 1.97 -28.55 11.42
C LEU A 233 1.97 -28.80 12.93
N GLU A 234 2.07 -30.06 13.36
CA GLU A 234 2.17 -30.40 14.79
C GLU A 234 3.36 -29.69 15.44
N ALA A 235 4.52 -29.72 14.79
CA ALA A 235 5.71 -29.02 15.30
C ALA A 235 5.48 -27.51 15.42
N MET A 236 4.88 -26.86 14.42
CA MET A 236 4.57 -25.43 14.45
C MET A 236 3.59 -25.07 15.59
N GLU A 237 2.55 -25.86 15.80
CA GLU A 237 1.58 -25.62 16.88
C GLU A 237 2.22 -25.85 18.26
N LYS A 238 3.04 -26.86 18.40
CA LYS A 238 3.76 -27.17 19.64
C LYS A 238 4.73 -26.06 20.04
N ASP A 239 5.33 -25.41 19.08
CA ASP A 239 6.26 -24.29 19.29
C ASP A 239 5.55 -22.91 19.35
N GLY A 240 4.21 -22.89 19.41
CA GLY A 240 3.43 -21.68 19.66
C GLY A 240 3.29 -20.76 18.43
N PHE A 241 3.16 -21.31 17.24
CA PHE A 241 2.97 -20.52 16.01
C PHE A 241 1.69 -19.68 16.03
N ARG A 242 0.63 -20.09 16.72
CA ARG A 242 -0.62 -19.34 16.94
C ARG A 242 -0.63 -18.55 18.23
#